data_f598727768544b8ac1606e01d8ed8566
#
_entry.id   f598727768544b8ac1606e01d8ed8566
#
_cell.length_a   1.000
_cell.length_b   1.000
_cell.length_c   1.000
_cell.angle_alpha   90.00
_cell.angle_beta   90.00
_cell.angle_gamma   90.00
#
_symmetry.space_group_name_H-M   'P 1'
#
loop_
_entity.id
_entity.type
_entity.pdbx_description
1 polymer ?
#
loop_
_entity_poly.entity_id
_entity_poly.type
_entity_poly.pdbx_seq_one_letter_code
_entity_poly.pdbx_strand_id
1 'polypeptide(L)'
;MLQAIIAGIVTFILTLVGIPAFIRFYHKAHISGQQMHEDVKQHQAKAGTPTMGGTVFLVASVLSSFVIALISKELSSAALMILFILVLYGIVGFLDDFLKVFRKINEGLNPKQKLALQIIGGIVFYFFFDTHGGGDLLNVFGFPLHLGYLYIAFTLFWLVGFSNAVNLTDGIDGLASISVTISLAAYAAIATVQHRFDILIVILSMIGGLLAFFIFNHKPAKIFMGDVGSLALGGMLAAISIALHQEWTLLIIGIVYVFETTSVMMQVSYFKLTGGKRIFRMTPVHHHFELGGLSGHGQAWSEWKVDFFFWGIGLAASLLTIAILYL
;
A
#
# COMPACT_ATOMS: atom_id res chain seq x y z
N MET A 1 12.78 -16.76 -12.41
CA MET A 1 12.77 -16.86 -10.92
C MET A 1 14.03 -16.32 -10.26
N LEU A 2 15.24 -16.77 -10.64
CA LEU A 2 16.50 -16.28 -10.03
C LEU A 2 16.63 -14.75 -10.11
N GLN A 3 16.31 -14.15 -11.25
CA GLN A 3 16.35 -12.70 -11.47
C GLN A 3 15.44 -11.93 -10.49
N ALA A 4 14.27 -12.47 -10.22
CA ALA A 4 13.33 -11.86 -9.27
C ALA A 4 13.86 -11.90 -7.83
N ILE A 5 14.51 -12.99 -7.44
CA ILE A 5 15.18 -13.10 -6.13
C ILE A 5 16.34 -12.10 -6.04
N ILE A 6 17.17 -12.00 -7.09
CA ILE A 6 18.27 -11.01 -7.15
C ILE A 6 17.71 -9.59 -7.02
N ALA A 7 16.61 -9.28 -7.71
CA ALA A 7 15.96 -7.96 -7.62
C ALA A 7 15.51 -7.65 -6.18
N GLY A 8 14.92 -8.62 -5.50
CA GLY A 8 14.54 -8.47 -4.09
C GLY A 8 15.74 -8.22 -3.17
N ILE A 9 16.82 -8.99 -3.33
CA ILE A 9 18.04 -8.85 -2.52
C ILE A 9 18.70 -7.47 -2.77
N VAL A 10 18.83 -7.06 -4.04
CA VAL A 10 19.41 -5.75 -4.40
C VAL A 10 18.59 -4.62 -3.79
N THR A 11 17.27 -4.67 -3.92
CA THR A 11 16.37 -3.66 -3.33
C THR A 11 16.47 -3.64 -1.81
N PHE A 12 16.52 -4.82 -1.17
CA PHE A 12 16.70 -4.92 0.28
C PHE A 12 17.97 -4.20 0.74
N ILE A 13 19.11 -4.47 0.08
CA ILE A 13 20.40 -3.86 0.43
C ILE A 13 20.36 -2.33 0.19
N LEU A 14 19.83 -1.89 -0.96
CA LEU A 14 19.74 -0.46 -1.28
C LEU A 14 18.86 0.28 -0.26
N THR A 15 17.73 -0.31 0.14
CA THR A 15 16.83 0.27 1.15
C THR A 15 17.48 0.27 2.54
N LEU A 16 18.13 -0.84 2.93
CA LEU A 16 18.79 -0.96 4.22
C LEU A 16 19.88 0.10 4.43
N VAL A 17 20.63 0.42 3.37
CA VAL A 17 21.65 1.48 3.38
C VAL A 17 21.04 2.87 3.20
N GLY A 18 20.01 2.98 2.37
CA GLY A 18 19.36 4.24 2.01
C GLY A 18 18.60 4.88 3.17
N ILE A 19 17.85 4.09 3.97
CA ILE A 19 17.04 4.62 5.09
C ILE A 19 17.90 5.36 6.13
N PRO A 20 19.01 4.81 6.66
CA PRO A 20 19.85 5.56 7.59
C PRO A 20 20.46 6.83 6.98
N ALA A 21 20.79 6.80 5.67
CA ALA A 21 21.29 7.99 4.97
C ALA A 21 20.21 9.07 4.86
N PHE A 22 18.96 8.65 4.54
CA PHE A 22 17.79 9.55 4.47
C PHE A 22 17.46 10.17 5.83
N ILE A 23 17.46 9.38 6.91
CA ILE A 23 17.25 9.88 8.28
C ILE A 23 18.31 10.92 8.64
N ARG A 24 19.60 10.66 8.34
CA ARG A 24 20.68 11.64 8.58
C ARG A 24 20.50 12.92 7.76
N PHE A 25 20.09 12.80 6.50
CA PHE A 25 19.76 13.97 5.66
C PHE A 25 18.62 14.77 6.27
N TYR A 26 17.55 14.11 6.71
CA TYR A 26 16.38 14.73 7.33
C TYR A 26 16.76 15.58 8.56
N HIS A 27 17.60 15.02 9.45
CA HIS A 27 18.09 15.73 10.63
C HIS A 27 19.03 16.90 10.29
N LYS A 28 19.95 16.70 9.31
CA LYS A 28 20.87 17.76 8.88
C LYS A 28 20.16 18.95 8.23
N ALA A 29 19.10 18.68 7.50
CA ALA A 29 18.28 19.70 6.84
C ALA A 29 17.31 20.38 7.79
N HIS A 30 17.31 20.02 9.08
CA HIS A 30 16.36 20.53 10.10
C HIS A 30 14.90 20.45 9.66
N ILE A 31 14.56 19.40 8.92
CA ILE A 31 13.21 19.15 8.44
C ILE A 31 12.36 18.71 9.64
N SER A 32 11.24 19.39 9.87
CA SER A 32 10.31 19.01 10.94
C SER A 32 9.72 17.62 10.64
N GLY A 33 9.75 16.73 11.63
CA GLY A 33 9.06 15.45 11.53
C GLY A 33 7.53 15.62 11.47
N GLN A 34 6.83 14.51 11.34
CA GLN A 34 5.38 14.52 11.27
C GLN A 34 4.75 15.16 12.51
N GLN A 35 3.82 16.10 12.29
CA GLN A 35 2.98 16.64 13.36
C GLN A 35 1.85 15.64 13.62
N MET A 36 1.73 15.17 14.85
CA MET A 36 0.69 14.22 15.24
C MET A 36 -0.62 14.94 15.59
N HIS A 37 -1.76 14.34 15.25
CA HIS A 37 -3.05 14.78 15.75
C HIS A 37 -3.12 14.56 17.27
N GLU A 38 -3.63 15.55 18.01
CA GLU A 38 -3.65 15.56 19.48
C GLU A 38 -4.57 14.50 20.11
N ASP A 39 -5.42 13.85 19.31
CA ASP A 39 -6.51 12.99 19.78
C ASP A 39 -6.05 11.66 20.39
N VAL A 40 -4.85 11.17 20.07
CA VAL A 40 -4.31 9.91 20.60
C VAL A 40 -3.02 10.20 21.39
N LYS A 41 -3.13 10.24 22.72
CA LYS A 41 -1.99 10.53 23.62
C LYS A 41 -0.77 9.64 23.39
N GLN A 42 -0.97 8.38 22.99
CA GLN A 42 0.11 7.44 22.69
C GLN A 42 0.95 7.86 21.47
N HIS A 43 0.37 8.62 20.56
CA HIS A 43 1.05 9.09 19.35
C HIS A 43 1.86 10.37 19.56
N GLN A 44 1.64 11.10 20.67
CA GLN A 44 2.44 12.30 20.99
C GLN A 44 3.93 11.99 21.14
N ALA A 45 4.27 10.79 21.63
CA ALA A 45 5.67 10.34 21.72
C ALA A 45 6.34 10.11 20.36
N LYS A 46 5.57 10.06 19.27
CA LYS A 46 6.04 9.88 17.89
C LYS A 46 6.29 11.22 17.16
N ALA A 47 5.94 12.34 17.79
CA ALA A 47 6.15 13.66 17.20
C ALA A 47 7.64 13.91 16.90
N GLY A 48 7.93 14.41 15.70
CA GLY A 48 9.31 14.65 15.26
C GLY A 48 9.98 13.46 14.56
N THR A 49 9.35 12.29 14.50
CA THR A 49 9.86 11.17 13.70
C THR A 49 9.89 11.55 12.22
N PRO A 50 11.02 11.33 11.50
CA PRO A 50 11.09 11.55 10.06
C PRO A 50 9.97 10.82 9.31
N THR A 51 9.43 11.45 8.28
CA THR A 51 8.44 10.85 7.37
C THR A 51 9.00 10.76 5.95
N MET A 52 8.19 10.30 4.99
CA MET A 52 8.57 10.12 3.58
C MET A 52 9.60 8.99 3.35
N GLY A 53 9.74 8.05 4.28
CA GLY A 53 10.61 6.88 4.13
C GLY A 53 10.26 6.00 2.94
N GLY A 54 9.00 6.09 2.49
CA GLY A 54 8.53 5.50 1.24
C GLY A 54 9.36 5.86 0.03
N THR A 55 9.87 7.08 -0.04
CA THR A 55 10.72 7.53 -1.15
C THR A 55 11.93 6.61 -1.37
N VAL A 56 12.56 6.14 -0.29
CA VAL A 56 13.77 5.32 -0.38
C VAL A 56 13.48 3.95 -0.97
N PHE A 57 12.51 3.22 -0.41
CA PHE A 57 12.23 1.88 -0.90
C PHE A 57 11.53 1.88 -2.27
N LEU A 58 10.72 2.92 -2.59
CA LEU A 58 10.13 3.05 -3.91
C LEU A 58 11.21 3.26 -4.99
N VAL A 59 12.12 4.22 -4.78
CA VAL A 59 13.22 4.48 -5.73
C VAL A 59 14.09 3.23 -5.87
N ALA A 60 14.46 2.58 -4.76
CA ALA A 60 15.24 1.35 -4.80
C ALA A 60 14.51 0.23 -5.56
N SER A 61 13.20 0.03 -5.31
CA SER A 61 12.41 -1.01 -5.99
C SER A 61 12.25 -0.73 -7.48
N VAL A 62 11.93 0.52 -7.87
CA VAL A 62 11.76 0.90 -9.27
C VAL A 62 13.05 0.70 -10.04
N LEU A 63 14.18 1.21 -9.51
CA LEU A 63 15.49 1.08 -10.18
C LEU A 63 15.92 -0.38 -10.29
N SER A 64 15.85 -1.14 -9.21
CA SER A 64 16.27 -2.54 -9.19
C SER A 64 15.42 -3.39 -10.13
N SER A 65 14.08 -3.28 -10.06
CA SER A 65 13.19 -4.06 -10.91
C SER A 65 13.34 -3.69 -12.38
N PHE A 66 13.42 -2.39 -12.70
CA PHE A 66 13.59 -1.94 -14.08
C PHE A 66 14.91 -2.43 -14.69
N VAL A 67 16.03 -2.23 -13.98
CA VAL A 67 17.36 -2.64 -14.48
C VAL A 67 17.45 -4.16 -14.62
N ILE A 68 16.97 -4.92 -13.64
CA ILE A 68 17.04 -6.38 -13.70
C ILE A 68 16.10 -6.94 -14.76
N ALA A 69 14.86 -6.41 -14.89
CA ALA A 69 13.96 -6.82 -15.94
C ALA A 69 14.52 -6.50 -17.35
N LEU A 70 15.19 -5.36 -17.50
CA LEU A 70 15.85 -4.97 -18.76
C LEU A 70 17.00 -5.93 -19.12
N ILE A 71 17.91 -6.21 -18.18
CA ILE A 71 19.05 -7.09 -18.39
C ILE A 71 18.60 -8.54 -18.68
N SER A 72 17.57 -9.01 -17.98
CA SER A 72 17.03 -10.36 -18.14
C SER A 72 16.10 -10.52 -19.34
N LYS A 73 15.79 -9.43 -20.06
CA LYS A 73 14.83 -9.39 -21.17
C LYS A 73 13.39 -9.77 -20.76
N GLU A 74 13.05 -9.52 -19.50
CA GLU A 74 11.73 -9.75 -18.90
C GLU A 74 10.94 -8.45 -18.73
N LEU A 75 11.36 -7.35 -19.39
CA LEU A 75 10.68 -6.06 -19.32
C LEU A 75 9.43 -6.08 -20.22
N SER A 76 8.30 -6.40 -19.63
CA SER A 76 7.01 -6.47 -20.32
C SER A 76 6.21 -5.18 -20.16
N SER A 77 5.16 -5.03 -20.99
CA SER A 77 4.18 -3.95 -20.86
C SER A 77 3.51 -3.96 -19.48
N ALA A 78 3.18 -5.16 -18.95
CA ALA A 78 2.57 -5.29 -17.63
C ALA A 78 3.49 -4.83 -16.50
N ALA A 79 4.78 -5.20 -16.53
CA ALA A 79 5.76 -4.72 -15.57
C ALA A 79 5.89 -3.19 -15.63
N LEU A 80 5.95 -2.61 -16.84
CA LEU A 80 6.01 -1.15 -17.04
C LEU A 80 4.77 -0.44 -16.50
N MET A 81 3.58 -1.02 -16.67
CA MET A 81 2.34 -0.44 -16.13
C MET A 81 2.31 -0.43 -14.62
N ILE A 82 2.75 -1.52 -13.99
CA ILE A 82 2.83 -1.59 -12.51
C ILE A 82 3.84 -0.55 -12.00
N LEU A 83 5.01 -0.45 -12.63
CA LEU A 83 6.01 0.56 -12.29
C LEU A 83 5.50 1.99 -12.53
N PHE A 84 4.74 2.22 -13.58
CA PHE A 84 4.12 3.52 -13.85
C PHE A 84 3.17 3.96 -12.72
N ILE A 85 2.26 3.08 -12.29
CA ILE A 85 1.35 3.38 -11.17
C ILE A 85 2.13 3.60 -9.88
N LEU A 86 3.13 2.75 -9.61
CA LEU A 86 3.99 2.86 -8.44
C LEU A 86 4.68 4.24 -8.38
N VAL A 87 5.25 4.68 -9.49
CA VAL A 87 5.93 5.98 -9.59
C VAL A 87 4.93 7.13 -9.50
N LEU A 88 3.84 7.07 -10.26
CA LEU A 88 2.88 8.18 -10.31
C LEU A 88 2.18 8.40 -8.97
N TYR A 89 1.68 7.32 -8.35
CA TYR A 89 1.03 7.44 -7.03
C TYR A 89 2.04 7.76 -5.93
N GLY A 90 3.29 7.31 -6.08
CA GLY A 90 4.40 7.75 -5.26
C GLY A 90 4.67 9.25 -5.37
N ILE A 91 4.64 9.82 -6.59
CA ILE A 91 4.77 11.28 -6.81
C ILE A 91 3.59 12.02 -6.18
N VAL A 92 2.36 11.53 -6.33
CA VAL A 92 1.17 12.16 -5.70
C VAL A 92 1.34 12.21 -4.18
N GLY A 93 1.74 11.08 -3.56
CA GLY A 93 2.01 11.03 -2.12
C GLY A 93 3.20 11.90 -1.71
N PHE A 94 4.27 11.91 -2.52
CA PHE A 94 5.44 12.77 -2.27
C PHE A 94 5.05 14.25 -2.27
N LEU A 95 4.24 14.70 -3.21
CA LEU A 95 3.77 16.09 -3.26
C LEU A 95 2.90 16.42 -2.04
N ASP A 96 2.07 15.50 -1.60
CA ASP A 96 1.24 15.67 -0.41
C ASP A 96 2.10 15.81 0.86
N ASP A 97 3.02 14.87 1.08
CA ASP A 97 3.94 14.89 2.22
C ASP A 97 4.88 16.10 2.18
N PHE A 98 5.41 16.43 1.00
CA PHE A 98 6.29 17.57 0.81
C PHE A 98 5.61 18.87 1.21
N LEU A 99 4.35 19.08 0.78
CA LEU A 99 3.59 20.26 1.15
C LEU A 99 3.36 20.34 2.67
N LYS A 100 3.00 19.23 3.32
CA LYS A 100 2.83 19.16 4.78
C LYS A 100 4.10 19.55 5.52
N VAL A 101 5.22 18.96 5.12
CA VAL A 101 6.53 19.15 5.76
C VAL A 101 7.05 20.58 5.57
N PHE A 102 7.02 21.10 4.33
CA PHE A 102 7.61 22.42 4.02
C PHE A 102 6.72 23.59 4.42
N ARG A 103 5.39 23.44 4.38
CA ARG A 103 4.47 24.48 4.86
C ARG A 103 4.31 24.47 6.38
N LYS A 104 4.81 23.45 7.07
CA LYS A 104 4.66 23.26 8.53
C LYS A 104 3.19 23.30 8.99
N ILE A 105 2.28 22.85 8.14
CA ILE A 105 0.84 22.73 8.40
C ILE A 105 0.42 21.31 8.05
N ASN A 106 -0.60 20.79 8.74
CA ASN A 106 -1.12 19.43 8.47
C ASN A 106 -1.95 19.34 7.17
N GLU A 107 -1.88 20.36 6.31
CA GLU A 107 -2.61 20.43 5.05
C GLU A 107 -1.65 20.17 3.88
N GLY A 108 -1.74 18.98 3.28
CA GLY A 108 -1.08 18.62 2.03
C GLY A 108 -1.86 19.08 0.80
N LEU A 109 -1.98 18.19 -0.17
CA LEU A 109 -2.86 18.39 -1.32
C LEU A 109 -4.33 18.41 -0.88
N ASN A 110 -5.13 19.28 -1.50
CA ASN A 110 -6.58 19.20 -1.31
C ASN A 110 -7.08 17.80 -1.74
N PRO A 111 -8.01 17.16 -0.98
CA PRO A 111 -8.55 15.84 -1.31
C PRO A 111 -9.01 15.69 -2.75
N LYS A 112 -9.59 16.75 -3.34
CA LYS A 112 -10.01 16.76 -4.75
C LYS A 112 -8.83 16.73 -5.73
N GLN A 113 -7.73 17.43 -5.41
CA GLN A 113 -6.51 17.41 -6.22
C GLN A 113 -5.84 16.04 -6.18
N LYS A 114 -5.73 15.45 -4.98
CA LYS A 114 -5.19 14.10 -4.78
C LYS A 114 -5.99 13.08 -5.58
N LEU A 115 -7.32 13.11 -5.45
CA LEU A 115 -8.22 12.24 -6.20
C LEU A 115 -8.10 12.45 -7.72
N ALA A 116 -8.05 13.69 -8.19
CA ALA A 116 -7.93 14.00 -9.61
C ALA A 116 -6.63 13.43 -10.21
N LEU A 117 -5.50 13.58 -9.52
CA LEU A 117 -4.22 13.03 -9.96
C LEU A 117 -4.23 11.49 -10.01
N GLN A 118 -4.86 10.84 -9.02
CA GLN A 118 -5.04 9.39 -9.00
C GLN A 118 -5.94 8.91 -10.16
N ILE A 119 -7.03 9.62 -10.44
CA ILE A 119 -7.93 9.32 -11.57
C ILE A 119 -7.20 9.47 -12.90
N ILE A 120 -6.45 10.55 -13.10
CA ILE A 120 -5.64 10.75 -14.32
C ILE A 120 -4.69 9.58 -14.52
N GLY A 121 -3.98 9.17 -13.46
CA GLY A 121 -3.09 8.02 -13.52
C GLY A 121 -3.80 6.72 -13.85
N GLY A 122 -4.97 6.50 -13.27
CA GLY A 122 -5.81 5.33 -13.56
C GLY A 122 -6.34 5.30 -15.00
N ILE A 123 -6.69 6.46 -15.56
CA ILE A 123 -7.09 6.59 -16.98
C ILE A 123 -5.92 6.21 -17.90
N VAL A 124 -4.72 6.75 -17.64
CA VAL A 124 -3.53 6.41 -18.44
C VAL A 124 -3.20 4.92 -18.34
N PHE A 125 -3.28 4.36 -17.12
CA PHE A 125 -3.10 2.93 -16.90
C PHE A 125 -4.10 2.10 -17.71
N TYR A 126 -5.40 2.46 -17.67
CA TYR A 126 -6.43 1.73 -18.39
C TYR A 126 -6.18 1.71 -19.90
N PHE A 127 -5.92 2.86 -20.51
CA PHE A 127 -5.67 2.91 -21.96
C PHE A 127 -4.41 2.14 -22.37
N PHE A 128 -3.37 2.19 -21.55
CA PHE A 128 -2.18 1.40 -21.80
C PHE A 128 -2.45 -0.11 -21.66
N PHE A 129 -3.21 -0.51 -20.65
CA PHE A 129 -3.61 -1.90 -20.41
C PHE A 129 -4.47 -2.44 -21.58
N ASP A 130 -5.49 -1.68 -21.99
CA ASP A 130 -6.40 -2.05 -23.08
C ASP A 130 -5.66 -2.19 -24.42
N THR A 131 -4.79 -1.25 -24.78
CA THR A 131 -4.00 -1.29 -26.02
C THR A 131 -2.98 -2.42 -26.07
N HIS A 132 -2.62 -3.02 -24.93
CA HIS A 132 -1.68 -4.15 -24.85
C HIS A 132 -2.37 -5.49 -24.57
N GLY A 133 -3.64 -5.60 -24.90
CA GLY A 133 -4.38 -6.86 -24.83
C GLY A 133 -4.96 -7.20 -23.45
N GLY A 134 -5.11 -6.19 -22.60
CA GLY A 134 -5.69 -6.37 -21.26
C GLY A 134 -7.17 -6.75 -21.28
N GLY A 135 -7.89 -6.29 -22.30
CA GLY A 135 -9.30 -6.62 -22.48
C GLY A 135 -10.24 -6.01 -21.43
N ASP A 136 -11.48 -6.44 -21.45
CA ASP A 136 -12.57 -5.96 -20.60
C ASP A 136 -13.13 -7.06 -19.66
N LEU A 137 -12.39 -8.17 -19.54
CA LEU A 137 -12.80 -9.34 -18.82
C LEU A 137 -12.43 -9.23 -17.34
N LEU A 138 -13.45 -9.15 -16.50
CA LEU A 138 -13.31 -9.32 -15.04
C LEU A 138 -13.64 -10.77 -14.69
N ASN A 139 -12.67 -11.51 -14.17
CA ASN A 139 -12.89 -12.86 -13.71
C ASN A 139 -13.28 -12.85 -12.23
N VAL A 140 -14.55 -13.18 -11.92
CA VAL A 140 -15.07 -13.22 -10.56
C VAL A 140 -15.30 -14.66 -10.15
N PHE A 141 -14.44 -15.24 -9.29
CA PHE A 141 -14.55 -16.62 -8.80
C PHE A 141 -14.65 -17.66 -9.93
N GLY A 142 -13.94 -17.46 -11.04
CA GLY A 142 -13.99 -18.33 -12.21
C GLY A 142 -15.11 -18.01 -13.20
N PHE A 143 -16.00 -17.05 -12.90
CA PHE A 143 -17.02 -16.57 -13.82
C PHE A 143 -16.49 -15.37 -14.61
N PRO A 144 -16.34 -15.48 -15.93
CA PRO A 144 -15.91 -14.36 -16.77
C PRO A 144 -17.06 -13.35 -16.95
N LEU A 145 -16.83 -12.11 -16.59
CA LEU A 145 -17.76 -11.00 -16.74
C LEU A 145 -17.17 -9.96 -17.69
N HIS A 146 -17.76 -9.82 -18.88
CA HIS A 146 -17.37 -8.80 -19.83
C HIS A 146 -18.01 -7.47 -19.46
N LEU A 147 -17.23 -6.51 -19.01
CA LEU A 147 -17.68 -5.19 -18.60
C LEU A 147 -17.71 -4.17 -19.74
N GLY A 148 -17.06 -4.46 -20.87
CA GLY A 148 -16.91 -3.49 -21.96
C GLY A 148 -16.33 -2.18 -21.44
N TYR A 149 -16.93 -1.05 -21.85
CA TYR A 149 -16.49 0.28 -21.40
C TYR A 149 -16.59 0.51 -19.89
N LEU A 150 -17.38 -0.28 -19.15
CA LEU A 150 -17.45 -0.16 -17.69
C LEU A 150 -16.17 -0.64 -17.00
N TYR A 151 -15.31 -1.38 -17.70
CA TYR A 151 -14.03 -1.82 -17.14
C TYR A 151 -13.11 -0.65 -16.77
N ILE A 152 -13.20 0.51 -17.47
CA ILE A 152 -12.49 1.72 -17.06
C ILE A 152 -12.96 2.21 -15.69
N ALA A 153 -14.27 2.23 -15.45
CA ALA A 153 -14.82 2.66 -14.15
C ALA A 153 -14.38 1.71 -13.03
N PHE A 154 -14.37 0.39 -13.29
CA PHE A 154 -13.84 -0.61 -12.39
C PHE A 154 -12.36 -0.37 -12.10
N THR A 155 -11.52 -0.21 -13.13
CA THR A 155 -10.07 0.05 -12.99
C THR A 155 -9.80 1.29 -12.14
N LEU A 156 -10.51 2.38 -12.39
CA LEU A 156 -10.38 3.62 -11.61
C LEU A 156 -10.78 3.41 -10.15
N PHE A 157 -11.91 2.77 -9.92
CA PHE A 157 -12.38 2.44 -8.57
C PHE A 157 -11.35 1.55 -7.83
N TRP A 158 -10.79 0.58 -8.53
CA TRP A 158 -9.83 -0.37 -7.97
C TRP A 158 -8.51 0.28 -7.58
N LEU A 159 -7.89 1.02 -8.52
CA LEU A 159 -6.62 1.70 -8.30
C LEU A 159 -6.74 2.78 -7.21
N VAL A 160 -7.74 3.65 -7.31
CA VAL A 160 -7.96 4.74 -6.34
C VAL A 160 -8.39 4.17 -4.99
N GLY A 161 -9.29 3.20 -4.99
CA GLY A 161 -9.80 2.57 -3.79
C GLY A 161 -8.71 1.93 -2.96
N PHE A 162 -7.93 1.03 -3.55
CA PHE A 162 -6.84 0.35 -2.82
C PHE A 162 -5.68 1.28 -2.49
N SER A 163 -5.36 2.28 -3.32
CA SER A 163 -4.38 3.31 -2.99
C SER A 163 -4.74 4.01 -1.67
N ASN A 164 -5.97 4.47 -1.53
CA ASN A 164 -6.42 5.13 -0.31
C ASN A 164 -6.64 4.14 0.85
N ALA A 165 -7.00 2.88 0.57
CA ALA A 165 -7.19 1.86 1.59
C ALA A 165 -5.87 1.50 2.30
N VAL A 166 -4.78 1.32 1.55
CA VAL A 166 -3.45 1.09 2.14
C VAL A 166 -2.97 2.35 2.88
N ASN A 167 -3.26 3.54 2.37
CA ASN A 167 -2.94 4.80 3.06
C ASN A 167 -3.68 4.91 4.41
N LEU A 168 -4.94 4.52 4.51
CA LEU A 168 -5.68 4.46 5.78
C LEU A 168 -5.12 3.40 6.74
N THR A 169 -4.49 2.35 6.23
CA THR A 169 -3.89 1.28 7.03
C THR A 169 -2.53 1.70 7.63
N ASP A 170 -1.86 2.70 7.04
CA ASP A 170 -0.56 3.22 7.53
C ASP A 170 -0.72 4.17 8.72
N GLY A 171 -1.47 3.74 9.74
CA GLY A 171 -1.77 4.56 10.94
C GLY A 171 -0.93 4.20 12.18
N ILE A 172 -0.33 3.01 12.23
CA ILE A 172 0.54 2.56 13.32
C ILE A 172 1.83 1.93 12.80
N ASP A 173 2.87 1.90 13.67
CA ASP A 173 4.23 1.52 13.30
C ASP A 173 4.28 0.08 12.76
N GLY A 174 4.65 -0.10 11.48
CA GLY A 174 4.85 -1.41 10.87
C GLY A 174 3.62 -2.10 10.29
N LEU A 175 2.40 -1.68 10.62
CA LEU A 175 1.17 -2.35 10.18
C LEU A 175 1.11 -2.46 8.66
N ALA A 176 1.20 -1.35 7.95
CA ALA A 176 1.09 -1.32 6.49
C ALA A 176 2.27 -2.06 5.82
N SER A 177 3.50 -1.91 6.34
CA SER A 177 4.70 -2.51 5.78
C SER A 177 4.59 -4.03 5.66
N ILE A 178 4.19 -4.71 6.72
CA ILE A 178 4.07 -6.17 6.75
C ILE A 178 2.76 -6.64 6.10
N SER A 179 1.64 -5.93 6.28
CA SER A 179 0.39 -6.29 5.61
C SER A 179 0.56 -6.30 4.09
N VAL A 180 1.24 -5.28 3.52
CA VAL A 180 1.53 -5.25 2.08
C VAL A 180 2.52 -6.33 1.67
N THR A 181 3.53 -6.62 2.50
CA THR A 181 4.48 -7.72 2.25
C THR A 181 3.75 -9.07 2.17
N ILE A 182 2.80 -9.34 3.07
CA ILE A 182 1.96 -10.56 3.05
C ILE A 182 1.13 -10.62 1.76
N SER A 183 0.48 -9.52 1.39
CA SER A 183 -0.33 -9.45 0.16
C SER A 183 0.53 -9.67 -1.09
N LEU A 184 1.71 -9.05 -1.16
CA LEU A 184 2.65 -9.23 -2.24
C LEU A 184 3.21 -10.66 -2.31
N ALA A 185 3.44 -11.31 -1.16
CA ALA A 185 3.87 -12.72 -1.14
C ALA A 185 2.80 -13.65 -1.75
N ALA A 186 1.51 -13.40 -1.49
CA ALA A 186 0.42 -14.12 -2.14
C ALA A 186 0.43 -13.90 -3.67
N TYR A 187 0.57 -12.64 -4.10
CA TYR A 187 0.68 -12.34 -5.54
C TYR A 187 1.97 -12.88 -6.18
N ALA A 188 3.06 -12.99 -5.43
CA ALA A 188 4.27 -13.68 -5.90
C ALA A 188 4.02 -15.16 -6.19
N ALA A 189 3.25 -15.84 -5.33
CA ALA A 189 2.84 -17.22 -5.57
C ALA A 189 1.96 -17.33 -6.84
N ILE A 190 0.95 -16.46 -6.98
CA ILE A 190 0.08 -16.41 -8.17
C ILE A 190 0.90 -16.15 -9.44
N ALA A 191 1.78 -15.15 -9.44
CA ALA A 191 2.65 -14.81 -10.57
C ALA A 191 3.59 -15.97 -10.94
N THR A 192 4.08 -16.72 -9.94
CA THR A 192 4.92 -17.91 -10.16
C THR A 192 4.16 -19.03 -10.85
N VAL A 193 2.94 -19.34 -10.40
CA VAL A 193 2.09 -20.37 -11.00
C VAL A 193 1.67 -19.97 -12.43
N GLN A 194 1.40 -18.69 -12.67
CA GLN A 194 1.08 -18.16 -13.99
C GLN A 194 2.31 -17.96 -14.89
N HIS A 195 3.53 -18.29 -14.43
CA HIS A 195 4.80 -18.06 -15.14
C HIS A 195 5.05 -16.59 -15.52
N ARG A 196 4.49 -15.63 -14.76
CA ARG A 196 4.64 -14.18 -14.97
C ARG A 196 5.88 -13.66 -14.22
N PHE A 197 7.07 -14.07 -14.73
CA PHE A 197 8.36 -13.70 -14.11
C PHE A 197 8.67 -12.21 -14.25
N ASP A 198 8.12 -11.55 -15.25
CA ASP A 198 8.11 -10.11 -15.45
C ASP A 198 7.51 -9.37 -14.24
N ILE A 199 6.31 -9.77 -13.82
CA ILE A 199 5.61 -9.20 -12.66
C ILE A 199 6.30 -9.63 -11.36
N LEU A 200 6.78 -10.89 -11.28
CA LEU A 200 7.45 -11.42 -10.11
C LEU A 200 8.72 -10.63 -9.74
N ILE A 201 9.48 -10.12 -10.73
CA ILE A 201 10.65 -9.25 -10.51
C ILE A 201 10.22 -7.99 -9.75
N VAL A 202 9.14 -7.34 -10.16
CA VAL A 202 8.63 -6.13 -9.52
C VAL A 202 8.12 -6.43 -8.11
N ILE A 203 7.39 -7.53 -7.93
CA ILE A 203 6.86 -7.96 -6.63
C ILE A 203 7.99 -8.24 -5.63
N LEU A 204 8.97 -9.06 -6.01
CA LEU A 204 10.05 -9.42 -5.09
C LEU A 204 10.98 -8.24 -4.79
N SER A 205 11.19 -7.32 -5.75
CA SER A 205 11.86 -6.05 -5.48
C SER A 205 11.15 -5.29 -4.38
N MET A 206 9.83 -5.12 -4.46
CA MET A 206 9.07 -4.40 -3.46
C MET A 206 9.07 -5.10 -2.10
N ILE A 207 8.95 -6.42 -2.06
CA ILE A 207 9.07 -7.21 -0.82
C ILE A 207 10.43 -6.94 -0.17
N GLY A 208 11.52 -6.99 -0.94
CA GLY A 208 12.86 -6.69 -0.43
C GLY A 208 12.95 -5.28 0.18
N GLY A 209 12.39 -4.29 -0.51
CA GLY A 209 12.32 -2.91 -0.03
C GLY A 209 11.54 -2.76 1.27
N LEU A 210 10.35 -3.37 1.34
CA LEU A 210 9.49 -3.31 2.52
C LEU A 210 10.08 -4.04 3.74
N LEU A 211 10.70 -5.19 3.55
CA LEU A 211 11.37 -5.91 4.64
C LEU A 211 12.56 -5.11 5.21
N ALA A 212 13.35 -4.46 4.36
CA ALA A 212 14.43 -3.58 4.81
C ALA A 212 13.88 -2.32 5.49
N PHE A 213 12.80 -1.74 4.97
CA PHE A 213 12.14 -0.58 5.55
C PHE A 213 11.55 -0.92 6.94
N PHE A 214 10.94 -2.07 7.10
CA PHE A 214 10.35 -2.53 8.37
C PHE A 214 11.37 -2.58 9.50
N ILE A 215 12.65 -2.85 9.25
CA ILE A 215 13.72 -2.80 10.26
C ILE A 215 13.79 -1.43 10.96
N PHE A 216 13.36 -0.37 10.29
CA PHE A 216 13.36 0.99 10.82
C PHE A 216 11.95 1.51 11.17
N ASN A 217 10.91 0.88 10.60
CA ASN A 217 9.53 1.32 10.75
C ASN A 217 8.76 0.56 11.85
N HIS A 218 9.27 -0.59 12.33
CA HIS A 218 8.62 -1.28 13.46
C HIS A 218 8.68 -0.44 14.74
N LYS A 219 7.74 -0.68 15.65
CA LYS A 219 7.64 0.07 16.90
C LYS A 219 8.84 -0.17 17.83
N PRO A 220 9.49 0.88 18.37
CA PRO A 220 9.24 2.30 18.07
C PRO A 220 9.85 2.72 16.70
N ALA A 221 9.03 3.28 15.83
CA ALA A 221 9.47 3.65 14.49
C ALA A 221 10.51 4.77 14.51
N LYS A 222 11.57 4.58 13.70
CA LYS A 222 12.62 5.58 13.45
C LYS A 222 12.32 6.44 12.23
N ILE A 223 11.38 5.99 11.40
CA ILE A 223 10.91 6.67 10.19
C ILE A 223 9.51 6.16 9.83
N PHE A 224 8.65 7.06 9.35
CA PHE A 224 7.33 6.72 8.81
C PHE A 224 7.37 6.59 7.30
N MET A 225 6.46 5.76 6.77
CA MET A 225 6.33 5.52 5.34
C MET A 225 5.92 6.78 4.60
N GLY A 226 4.91 7.49 5.10
CA GLY A 226 4.28 8.64 4.49
C GLY A 226 3.33 8.28 3.34
N ASP A 227 2.60 9.30 2.88
CA ASP A 227 1.68 9.15 1.76
C ASP A 227 2.40 8.72 0.47
N VAL A 228 3.68 9.10 0.32
CA VAL A 228 4.52 8.66 -0.79
C VAL A 228 4.60 7.14 -0.90
N GLY A 229 4.76 6.43 0.23
CA GLY A 229 4.83 4.97 0.23
C GLY A 229 3.46 4.32 0.16
N SER A 230 2.56 4.70 1.04
CA SER A 230 1.28 4.02 1.23
C SER A 230 0.35 4.14 0.02
N LEU A 231 0.27 5.31 -0.64
CA LEU A 231 -0.53 5.46 -1.87
C LEU A 231 0.03 4.64 -3.03
N ALA A 232 1.36 4.64 -3.18
CA ALA A 232 2.03 3.87 -4.23
C ALA A 232 1.81 2.36 -4.06
N LEU A 233 1.93 1.85 -2.83
CA LEU A 233 1.76 0.44 -2.52
C LEU A 233 0.33 -0.05 -2.78
N GLY A 234 -0.68 0.72 -2.39
CA GLY A 234 -2.07 0.36 -2.66
C GLY A 234 -2.40 0.36 -4.15
N GLY A 235 -1.92 1.36 -4.90
CA GLY A 235 -2.03 1.39 -6.35
C GLY A 235 -1.30 0.22 -7.03
N MET A 236 -0.11 -0.13 -6.54
CA MET A 236 0.67 -1.27 -7.02
C MET A 236 -0.08 -2.60 -6.83
N LEU A 237 -0.66 -2.85 -5.66
CA LEU A 237 -1.45 -4.07 -5.40
C LEU A 237 -2.63 -4.18 -6.37
N ALA A 238 -3.36 -3.09 -6.58
CA ALA A 238 -4.45 -3.04 -7.54
C ALA A 238 -3.96 -3.28 -8.98
N ALA A 239 -2.87 -2.65 -9.40
CA ALA A 239 -2.27 -2.84 -10.72
C ALA A 239 -1.79 -4.28 -10.95
N ILE A 240 -1.18 -4.92 -9.93
CA ILE A 240 -0.76 -6.32 -9.98
C ILE A 240 -1.98 -7.25 -10.14
N SER A 241 -3.05 -7.03 -9.36
CA SER A 241 -4.25 -7.86 -9.43
C SER A 241 -4.90 -7.81 -10.82
N ILE A 242 -4.93 -6.62 -11.45
CA ILE A 242 -5.41 -6.42 -12.82
C ILE A 242 -4.47 -7.11 -13.82
N ALA A 243 -3.16 -6.89 -13.72
CA ALA A 243 -2.18 -7.45 -14.65
C ALA A 243 -2.08 -8.98 -14.63
N LEU A 244 -2.49 -9.62 -13.53
CA LEU A 244 -2.60 -11.07 -13.37
C LEU A 244 -4.01 -11.61 -13.65
N HIS A 245 -4.99 -10.74 -13.98
CA HIS A 245 -6.41 -11.09 -14.11
C HIS A 245 -6.96 -11.83 -12.88
N GLN A 246 -6.57 -11.34 -11.70
CA GLN A 246 -6.96 -11.86 -10.39
C GLN A 246 -7.46 -10.74 -9.48
N GLU A 247 -8.31 -9.86 -10.04
CA GLU A 247 -8.77 -8.65 -9.38
C GLU A 247 -9.52 -8.96 -8.09
N TRP A 248 -10.48 -9.89 -8.15
CA TRP A 248 -11.31 -10.25 -7.00
C TRP A 248 -10.50 -10.79 -5.80
N THR A 249 -9.35 -11.44 -6.08
CA THR A 249 -8.51 -11.98 -5.01
C THR A 249 -8.01 -10.90 -4.08
N LEU A 250 -7.88 -9.65 -4.57
CA LEU A 250 -7.42 -8.52 -3.75
C LEU A 250 -8.42 -8.14 -2.64
N LEU A 251 -9.72 -8.45 -2.80
CA LEU A 251 -10.70 -8.27 -1.71
C LEU A 251 -10.42 -9.21 -0.53
N ILE A 252 -9.91 -10.41 -0.80
CA ILE A 252 -9.61 -11.41 0.23
C ILE A 252 -8.17 -11.23 0.73
N ILE A 253 -7.17 -11.21 -0.16
CA ILE A 253 -5.76 -10.97 0.17
C ILE A 253 -5.59 -9.64 0.91
N GLY A 254 -6.31 -8.61 0.47
CA GLY A 254 -6.32 -7.26 1.04
C GLY A 254 -7.39 -7.02 2.09
N ILE A 255 -7.94 -8.06 2.72
CA ILE A 255 -9.08 -7.93 3.66
C ILE A 255 -8.80 -6.92 4.79
N VAL A 256 -7.55 -6.77 5.19
CA VAL A 256 -7.13 -5.79 6.19
C VAL A 256 -7.44 -4.38 5.70
N TYR A 257 -7.03 -4.02 4.49
CA TYR A 257 -7.27 -2.69 3.90
C TYR A 257 -8.76 -2.44 3.66
N VAL A 258 -9.48 -3.48 3.24
CA VAL A 258 -10.93 -3.43 3.04
C VAL A 258 -11.62 -3.14 4.39
N PHE A 259 -11.20 -3.82 5.46
CA PHE A 259 -11.78 -3.63 6.79
C PHE A 259 -11.46 -2.26 7.37
N GLU A 260 -10.21 -1.77 7.23
CA GLU A 260 -9.83 -0.43 7.64
C GLU A 260 -10.68 0.64 6.95
N THR A 261 -10.79 0.56 5.61
CA THR A 261 -11.57 1.52 4.81
C THR A 261 -13.06 1.46 5.11
N THR A 262 -13.64 0.26 5.16
CA THR A 262 -15.08 0.09 5.42
C THR A 262 -15.44 0.55 6.83
N SER A 263 -14.56 0.38 7.82
CA SER A 263 -14.78 0.90 9.17
C SER A 263 -14.94 2.42 9.19
N VAL A 264 -14.13 3.14 8.39
CA VAL A 264 -14.24 4.61 8.24
C VAL A 264 -15.54 4.98 7.53
N MET A 265 -15.87 4.30 6.42
CA MET A 265 -17.10 4.57 5.68
C MET A 265 -18.36 4.34 6.55
N MET A 266 -18.39 3.23 7.28
CA MET A 266 -19.49 2.91 8.20
C MET A 266 -19.61 3.94 9.33
N GLN A 267 -18.48 4.30 9.95
CA GLN A 267 -18.46 5.30 11.02
C GLN A 267 -18.98 6.65 10.56
N VAL A 268 -18.47 7.16 9.43
CA VAL A 268 -18.88 8.48 8.90
C VAL A 268 -20.36 8.48 8.50
N SER A 269 -20.83 7.42 7.84
CA SER A 269 -22.22 7.29 7.43
C SER A 269 -23.15 7.23 8.64
N TYR A 270 -22.83 6.38 9.61
CA TYR A 270 -23.62 6.22 10.83
C TYR A 270 -23.65 7.50 11.67
N PHE A 271 -22.50 8.16 11.83
CA PHE A 271 -22.37 9.42 12.55
C PHE A 271 -23.28 10.51 11.95
N LYS A 272 -23.30 10.65 10.63
CA LYS A 272 -24.16 11.60 9.94
C LYS A 272 -25.66 11.25 10.06
N LEU A 273 -26.01 9.98 9.90
CA LEU A 273 -27.41 9.52 9.93
C LEU A 273 -28.02 9.56 11.34
N THR A 274 -27.20 9.42 12.39
CA THR A 274 -27.69 9.34 13.79
C THR A 274 -27.45 10.61 14.60
N GLY A 275 -26.97 11.69 13.97
CA GLY A 275 -26.73 12.95 14.66
C GLY A 275 -25.59 12.87 15.69
N GLY A 276 -24.53 12.11 15.41
CA GLY A 276 -23.32 12.11 16.23
C GLY A 276 -23.00 10.81 16.99
N LYS A 277 -23.78 9.73 16.82
CA LYS A 277 -23.47 8.43 17.44
C LYS A 277 -22.33 7.73 16.70
N ARG A 278 -21.53 6.94 17.42
CA ARG A 278 -20.39 6.21 16.89
C ARG A 278 -20.61 4.70 16.98
N ILE A 279 -20.18 3.96 15.94
CA ILE A 279 -20.10 2.50 15.92
C ILE A 279 -18.80 2.08 16.59
N PHE A 280 -17.68 2.61 16.08
CA PHE A 280 -16.34 2.37 16.60
C PHE A 280 -15.92 3.51 17.52
N ARG A 281 -15.07 3.21 18.50
CA ARG A 281 -14.52 4.23 19.39
C ARG A 281 -13.70 5.27 18.62
N MET A 282 -12.93 4.80 17.65
CA MET A 282 -12.18 5.59 16.68
C MET A 282 -12.04 4.81 15.38
N THR A 283 -11.85 5.48 14.25
CA THR A 283 -11.56 4.87 12.94
C THR A 283 -10.40 5.60 12.29
N PRO A 284 -9.57 4.90 11.47
CA PRO A 284 -9.68 3.49 11.06
C PRO A 284 -9.67 2.50 12.23
N VAL A 285 -10.08 1.25 11.99
CA VAL A 285 -10.43 0.31 13.08
C VAL A 285 -9.26 -0.12 13.95
N HIS A 286 -8.00 -0.04 13.47
CA HIS A 286 -6.84 -0.31 14.32
C HIS A 286 -6.82 0.59 15.58
N HIS A 287 -7.23 1.86 15.47
CA HIS A 287 -7.35 2.75 16.63
C HIS A 287 -8.44 2.33 17.62
N HIS A 288 -9.50 1.69 17.14
CA HIS A 288 -10.52 1.12 18.03
C HIS A 288 -9.90 0.06 18.97
N PHE A 289 -9.04 -0.80 18.43
CA PHE A 289 -8.34 -1.82 19.22
C PHE A 289 -7.29 -1.21 20.16
N GLU A 290 -6.53 -0.21 19.71
CA GLU A 290 -5.57 0.50 20.56
C GLU A 290 -6.25 1.17 21.77
N LEU A 291 -7.45 1.70 21.60
CA LEU A 291 -8.15 2.46 22.64
C LEU A 291 -8.99 1.62 23.58
N GLY A 292 -9.46 0.44 23.18
CA GLY A 292 -10.40 -0.32 23.98
C GLY A 292 -10.48 -1.82 23.68
N GLY A 293 -9.48 -2.38 23.00
CA GLY A 293 -9.45 -3.79 22.63
C GLY A 293 -10.60 -4.16 21.67
N LEU A 294 -10.95 -5.44 21.62
CA LEU A 294 -11.92 -5.98 20.67
C LEU A 294 -13.33 -5.35 20.80
N SER A 295 -13.73 -5.02 22.02
CA SER A 295 -15.05 -4.44 22.28
C SER A 295 -15.10 -2.91 22.21
N GLY A 296 -13.93 -2.25 22.09
CA GLY A 296 -13.79 -0.80 22.19
C GLY A 296 -13.95 -0.23 23.61
N HIS A 297 -14.36 -1.05 24.57
CA HIS A 297 -14.59 -0.65 25.97
C HIS A 297 -13.74 -1.47 26.95
N GLY A 298 -12.96 -2.42 26.43
CA GLY A 298 -12.07 -3.28 27.20
C GLY A 298 -10.69 -2.67 27.40
N GLN A 299 -9.73 -3.54 27.72
CA GLN A 299 -8.33 -3.15 27.88
C GLN A 299 -7.75 -2.76 26.51
N ALA A 300 -7.06 -1.62 26.47
CA ALA A 300 -6.31 -1.14 25.31
C ALA A 300 -5.29 -2.18 24.84
N TRP A 301 -5.15 -2.36 23.53
CA TRP A 301 -4.13 -3.23 22.96
C TRP A 301 -2.86 -2.42 22.68
N SER A 302 -1.70 -3.06 22.84
CA SER A 302 -0.44 -2.49 22.35
C SER A 302 -0.43 -2.52 20.81
N GLU A 303 0.29 -1.61 20.16
CA GLU A 303 0.44 -1.62 18.71
C GLU A 303 0.90 -2.99 18.19
N TRP A 304 1.91 -3.62 18.82
CA TRP A 304 2.34 -4.98 18.47
C TRP A 304 1.20 -6.01 18.48
N LYS A 305 0.28 -5.91 19.45
CA LYS A 305 -0.86 -6.83 19.50
C LYS A 305 -1.84 -6.58 18.36
N VAL A 306 -2.05 -5.31 18.00
CA VAL A 306 -2.86 -4.93 16.84
C VAL A 306 -2.20 -5.42 15.56
N ASP A 307 -0.91 -5.18 15.38
CA ASP A 307 -0.13 -5.61 14.22
C ASP A 307 -0.22 -7.12 14.01
N PHE A 308 0.12 -7.92 15.03
CA PHE A 308 0.05 -9.38 14.92
C PHE A 308 -1.36 -9.90 14.62
N PHE A 309 -2.39 -9.25 15.15
CA PHE A 309 -3.77 -9.61 14.87
C PHE A 309 -4.12 -9.37 13.40
N PHE A 310 -3.81 -8.19 12.85
CA PHE A 310 -4.09 -7.87 11.47
C PHE A 310 -3.21 -8.65 10.48
N TRP A 311 -1.91 -8.81 10.78
CA TRP A 311 -1.02 -9.65 9.97
C TRP A 311 -1.48 -11.11 9.95
N GLY A 312 -1.96 -11.63 11.08
CA GLY A 312 -2.53 -12.98 11.16
C GLY A 312 -3.77 -13.13 10.28
N ILE A 313 -4.68 -12.15 10.30
CA ILE A 313 -5.86 -12.13 9.42
C ILE A 313 -5.43 -12.07 7.95
N GLY A 314 -4.53 -11.16 7.59
CA GLY A 314 -4.02 -11.01 6.23
C GLY A 314 -3.33 -12.27 5.71
N LEU A 315 -2.51 -12.91 6.56
CA LEU A 315 -1.84 -14.17 6.22
C LEU A 315 -2.84 -15.31 6.01
N ALA A 316 -3.79 -15.48 6.92
CA ALA A 316 -4.82 -16.51 6.81
C ALA A 316 -5.67 -16.33 5.55
N ALA A 317 -6.07 -15.08 5.23
CA ALA A 317 -6.83 -14.77 4.03
C ALA A 317 -6.01 -15.00 2.75
N SER A 318 -4.72 -14.68 2.76
CA SER A 318 -3.79 -14.93 1.65
C SER A 318 -3.62 -16.43 1.39
N LEU A 319 -3.40 -17.23 2.44
CA LEU A 319 -3.29 -18.68 2.34
C LEU A 319 -4.60 -19.31 1.85
N LEU A 320 -5.75 -18.85 2.36
CA LEU A 320 -7.06 -19.29 1.90
C LEU A 320 -7.26 -19.00 0.40
N THR A 321 -6.87 -17.82 -0.06
CA THR A 321 -6.97 -17.46 -1.49
C THR A 321 -6.13 -18.37 -2.36
N ILE A 322 -4.88 -18.66 -1.97
CA ILE A 322 -4.01 -19.59 -2.70
C ILE A 322 -4.60 -20.99 -2.71
N ALA A 323 -5.17 -21.44 -1.58
CA ALA A 323 -5.83 -22.73 -1.51
C ALA A 323 -7.05 -22.81 -2.46
N ILE A 324 -7.89 -21.76 -2.50
CA ILE A 324 -9.07 -21.72 -3.39
C ILE A 324 -8.66 -21.73 -4.87
N LEU A 325 -7.54 -21.09 -5.23
CA LEU A 325 -7.11 -20.99 -6.62
C LEU A 325 -6.42 -22.26 -7.14
N TYR A 326 -5.73 -23.02 -6.28
CA TYR A 326 -4.77 -24.04 -6.75
C TYR A 326 -4.88 -25.41 -6.06
N LEU A 327 -5.72 -25.55 -5.03
CA LEU A 327 -6.02 -26.83 -4.37
C LEU A 327 -7.46 -27.28 -4.65
#